data_986ee62d1b5958d4a9d65c5a30c95334
#
_entry.id   986ee62d1b5958d4a9d65c5a30c95334
#
_cell.length_a   1.000
_cell.length_b   1.000
_cell.length_c   1.000
_cell.angle_alpha   90.00
_cell.angle_beta   90.00
_cell.angle_gamma   90.00
#
_symmetry.space_group_name_H-M   'P 1'
#
loop_
_entity.id
_entity.type
_entity.pdbx_description
1 polymer ?
#
loop_
_entity_poly.entity_id
_entity_poly.type
_entity_poly.pdbx_seq_one_letter_code
_entity_poly.pdbx_strand_id
1 'polypeptide(L)'
;LEWGVAMRIGSLFSGAGGLELGLEQAGVGSTVFQVELNDYARSVLARHWPDVPRFIDVRDVGAHNLPACDVLCGGAPCQELSDAGSAWERPGLEGERSGLVWEYLRVIEEMKPKYVVMENVDGAAWKRWVPSVRGALHTRGYASVPLRLRACDVGAPFKGSRVFLVATPHREGQSALAKYAKVEVLQELANACRQDWRRPSPHALGMADGIPHRMDRVRLMGNAVVPLCAKVIGKLILMLDREQQK
;
A
#
# COMPACT_ATOMS: atom_id res chain seq x y z
N LEU A 1 -9.45 -24.52 12.87
CA LEU A 1 -8.44 -23.48 12.68
C LEU A 1 -9.05 -22.19 13.24
N GLU A 2 -8.72 -21.87 14.51
CA GLU A 2 -9.08 -20.59 15.10
C GLU A 2 -8.34 -19.48 14.34
N TRP A 3 -9.11 -18.67 13.64
CA TRP A 3 -8.60 -17.46 13.02
C TRP A 3 -8.34 -16.46 14.16
N GLY A 4 -7.12 -15.97 14.28
CA GLY A 4 -6.82 -14.86 15.17
C GLY A 4 -7.80 -13.70 14.97
N VAL A 5 -7.90 -12.79 15.94
CA VAL A 5 -8.80 -11.64 15.87
C VAL A 5 -8.56 -10.88 14.56
N ALA A 6 -9.63 -10.67 13.79
CA ALA A 6 -9.54 -9.93 12.52
C ALA A 6 -8.96 -8.53 12.79
N MET A 7 -7.88 -8.18 12.09
CA MET A 7 -7.19 -6.91 12.26
C MET A 7 -7.98 -5.77 11.62
N ARG A 8 -7.84 -4.57 12.17
CA ARG A 8 -8.41 -3.33 11.63
C ARG A 8 -7.41 -2.71 10.67
N ILE A 9 -7.83 -2.46 9.43
CA ILE A 9 -6.99 -1.89 8.37
C ILE A 9 -7.32 -0.41 8.23
N GLY A 10 -6.34 0.47 8.46
CA GLY A 10 -6.41 1.88 8.13
C GLY A 10 -5.67 2.14 6.83
N SER A 11 -6.19 3.04 5.99
CA SER A 11 -5.57 3.36 4.70
C SER A 11 -5.35 4.86 4.52
N LEU A 12 -4.13 5.21 4.14
CA LEU A 12 -3.73 6.56 3.73
C LEU A 12 -3.42 6.57 2.23
N PHE A 13 -3.80 7.64 1.53
CA PHE A 13 -3.64 7.74 0.08
C PHE A 13 -4.30 6.56 -0.64
N SER A 14 -5.53 6.25 -0.28
CA SER A 14 -6.23 5.01 -0.63
C SER A 14 -6.40 4.79 -2.14
N GLY A 15 -6.42 5.86 -2.95
CA GLY A 15 -6.59 5.76 -4.39
C GLY A 15 -7.86 4.99 -4.77
N ALA A 16 -7.69 3.89 -5.51
CA ALA A 16 -8.78 2.99 -5.91
C ALA A 16 -9.10 1.91 -4.87
N GLY A 17 -8.43 1.87 -3.73
CA GLY A 17 -8.65 0.84 -2.71
C GLY A 17 -7.94 -0.49 -2.99
N GLY A 18 -6.92 -0.50 -3.85
CA GLY A 18 -6.25 -1.74 -4.23
C GLY A 18 -5.45 -2.41 -3.11
N LEU A 19 -4.89 -1.63 -2.19
CA LEU A 19 -4.19 -2.15 -1.00
C LEU A 19 -5.19 -2.80 -0.04
N GLU A 20 -6.24 -2.08 0.32
CA GLU A 20 -7.28 -2.52 1.23
C GLU A 20 -7.93 -3.81 0.72
N LEU A 21 -8.36 -3.81 -0.55
CA LEU A 21 -8.98 -4.98 -1.17
C LEU A 21 -8.08 -6.21 -1.12
N GLY A 22 -6.79 -6.05 -1.41
CA GLY A 22 -5.85 -7.16 -1.37
C GLY A 22 -5.61 -7.69 0.04
N LEU A 23 -5.48 -6.81 1.03
CA LEU A 23 -5.32 -7.18 2.44
C LEU A 23 -6.57 -7.89 2.97
N GLU A 24 -7.77 -7.40 2.66
CA GLU A 24 -9.04 -8.05 3.00
C GLU A 24 -9.17 -9.43 2.34
N GLN A 25 -8.84 -9.55 1.04
CA GLN A 25 -8.82 -10.83 0.33
C GLN A 25 -7.79 -11.82 0.87
N ALA A 26 -6.74 -11.35 1.51
CA ALA A 26 -5.78 -12.21 2.21
C ALA A 26 -6.35 -12.77 3.51
N GLY A 27 -7.40 -12.18 4.06
CA GLY A 27 -7.99 -12.51 5.35
C GLY A 27 -7.31 -11.78 6.52
N VAL A 28 -6.64 -10.65 6.28
CA VAL A 28 -6.01 -9.84 7.33
C VAL A 28 -7.07 -9.25 8.25
N GLY A 29 -8.15 -8.71 7.69
CA GLY A 29 -9.23 -8.10 8.45
C GLY A 29 -10.10 -7.20 7.59
N SER A 30 -10.66 -6.15 8.20
CA SER A 30 -11.58 -5.20 7.54
C SER A 30 -11.02 -3.78 7.57
N THR A 31 -11.29 -3.01 6.53
CA THR A 31 -10.94 -1.59 6.44
C THR A 31 -11.83 -0.78 7.39
N VAL A 32 -11.21 0.04 8.24
CA VAL A 32 -11.90 0.85 9.26
C VAL A 32 -11.86 2.36 8.96
N PHE A 33 -10.95 2.81 8.12
CA PHE A 33 -10.95 4.19 7.58
C PHE A 33 -10.13 4.28 6.29
N GLN A 34 -10.43 5.30 5.50
CA GLN A 34 -9.72 5.65 4.27
C GLN A 34 -9.44 7.15 4.22
N VAL A 35 -8.23 7.53 3.79
CA VAL A 35 -7.83 8.94 3.57
C VAL A 35 -7.43 9.10 2.11
N GLU A 36 -8.16 9.94 1.36
CA GLU A 36 -7.92 10.15 -0.07
C GLU A 36 -8.33 11.57 -0.48
N LEU A 37 -7.42 12.31 -1.08
CA LEU A 37 -7.64 13.70 -1.48
C LEU A 37 -8.51 13.82 -2.73
N ASN A 38 -8.42 12.88 -3.66
CA ASN A 38 -9.09 12.93 -4.96
C ASN A 38 -10.57 12.57 -4.84
N ASP A 39 -11.47 13.47 -5.25
CA ASP A 39 -12.93 13.29 -5.17
C ASP A 39 -13.43 12.09 -5.97
N TYR A 40 -12.88 11.88 -7.17
CA TYR A 40 -13.27 10.75 -8.01
C TYR A 40 -12.87 9.42 -7.37
N ALA A 41 -11.65 9.34 -6.84
CA ALA A 41 -11.21 8.16 -6.09
C ALA A 41 -12.10 7.90 -4.86
N ARG A 42 -12.43 8.94 -4.08
CA ARG A 42 -13.38 8.80 -2.95
C ARG A 42 -14.75 8.29 -3.39
N SER A 43 -15.24 8.70 -4.56
CA SER A 43 -16.50 8.19 -5.09
C SER A 43 -16.46 6.70 -5.44
N VAL A 44 -15.31 6.21 -5.90
CA VAL A 44 -15.07 4.77 -6.12
C VAL A 44 -15.01 4.02 -4.79
N LEU A 45 -14.24 4.52 -3.84
CA LEU A 45 -14.14 3.94 -2.49
C LEU A 45 -15.51 3.84 -1.81
N ALA A 46 -16.35 4.88 -1.95
CA ALA A 46 -17.70 4.90 -1.37
C ALA A 46 -18.62 3.80 -1.91
N ARG A 47 -18.42 3.35 -3.14
CA ARG A 47 -19.19 2.24 -3.73
C ARG A 47 -18.77 0.88 -3.19
N HIS A 48 -17.49 0.71 -2.91
CA HIS A 48 -16.93 -0.58 -2.48
C HIS A 48 -16.93 -0.74 -0.95
N TRP A 49 -16.80 0.37 -0.22
CA TRP A 49 -16.82 0.41 1.25
C TRP A 49 -17.82 1.49 1.73
N PRO A 50 -19.15 1.31 1.56
CA PRO A 50 -20.13 2.35 1.85
C PRO A 50 -20.10 2.83 3.31
N ASP A 51 -19.86 1.92 4.24
CA ASP A 51 -19.91 2.17 5.69
C ASP A 51 -18.58 2.62 6.30
N VAL A 52 -17.49 2.60 5.52
CA VAL A 52 -16.15 2.98 6.00
C VAL A 52 -16.01 4.50 5.99
N PRO A 53 -15.65 5.15 7.10
CA PRO A 53 -15.41 6.59 7.15
C PRO A 53 -14.25 6.99 6.24
N ARG A 54 -14.43 8.10 5.51
CA ARG A 54 -13.44 8.67 4.58
C ARG A 54 -13.07 10.07 4.98
N PHE A 55 -11.77 10.32 5.02
CA PHE A 55 -11.16 11.60 5.28
C PHE A 55 -10.51 12.13 4.01
N ILE A 56 -10.31 13.45 3.93
CA ILE A 56 -9.84 14.09 2.69
C ILE A 56 -8.32 14.23 2.70
N ASP A 57 -7.78 14.96 3.66
CA ASP A 57 -6.36 15.33 3.67
C ASP A 57 -5.62 14.62 4.81
N VAL A 58 -4.49 14.00 4.48
CA VAL A 58 -3.65 13.32 5.46
C VAL A 58 -3.09 14.27 6.51
N ARG A 59 -2.97 15.56 6.19
CA ARG A 59 -2.49 16.60 7.10
C ARG A 59 -3.46 16.91 8.24
N ASP A 60 -4.75 16.66 8.01
CA ASP A 60 -5.84 16.95 8.94
C ASP A 60 -6.23 15.75 9.83
N VAL A 61 -5.53 14.60 9.67
CA VAL A 61 -5.87 13.36 10.37
C VAL A 61 -4.72 12.85 11.24
N GLY A 62 -5.09 12.09 12.28
CA GLY A 62 -4.15 11.51 13.24
C GLY A 62 -4.88 10.75 14.33
N ALA A 63 -4.20 10.44 15.43
CA ALA A 63 -4.78 9.71 16.56
C ALA A 63 -5.99 10.40 17.20
N HIS A 64 -6.15 11.71 16.97
CA HIS A 64 -7.23 12.53 17.52
C HIS A 64 -8.58 12.32 16.82
N ASN A 65 -8.60 11.82 15.58
CA ASN A 65 -9.83 11.71 14.80
C ASN A 65 -9.93 10.42 13.94
N LEU A 66 -8.84 9.65 13.79
CA LEU A 66 -8.89 8.36 13.09
C LEU A 66 -9.29 7.23 14.04
N PRO A 67 -10.12 6.27 13.60
CA PRO A 67 -10.29 5.00 14.30
C PRO A 67 -8.96 4.27 14.49
N ALA A 68 -8.77 3.61 15.63
CA ALA A 68 -7.58 2.81 15.88
C ALA A 68 -7.47 1.68 14.83
N CYS A 69 -6.26 1.42 14.34
CA CYS A 69 -5.98 0.36 13.38
C CYS A 69 -4.79 -0.51 13.82
N ASP A 70 -4.80 -1.76 13.37
CA ASP A 70 -3.72 -2.71 13.63
C ASP A 70 -2.75 -2.77 12.45
N VAL A 71 -3.26 -2.54 11.23
CA VAL A 71 -2.49 -2.42 9.98
C VAL A 71 -2.75 -1.05 9.39
N LEU A 72 -1.70 -0.27 9.16
CA LEU A 72 -1.77 0.99 8.42
C LEU A 72 -1.11 0.81 7.05
N CYS A 73 -1.90 0.94 5.98
CA CYS A 73 -1.41 0.79 4.62
C CYS A 73 -1.54 2.07 3.81
N GLY A 74 -0.78 2.20 2.71
CA GLY A 74 -0.93 3.32 1.79
C GLY A 74 0.25 3.52 0.83
N GLY A 75 0.00 4.27 -0.25
CA GLY A 75 0.99 4.67 -1.24
C GLY A 75 1.13 6.18 -1.29
N ALA A 76 2.03 6.76 -0.51
CA ALA A 76 2.27 8.20 -0.55
C ALA A 76 2.73 8.64 -1.96
N PRO A 77 2.21 9.75 -2.52
CA PRO A 77 2.61 10.24 -3.83
C PRO A 77 4.12 10.45 -3.92
N CYS A 78 4.75 9.88 -4.94
CA CYS A 78 6.20 9.96 -5.16
C CYS A 78 6.52 10.46 -6.58
N GLN A 79 5.72 11.40 -7.11
CA GLN A 79 5.85 11.88 -8.48
C GLN A 79 7.18 12.57 -8.77
N GLU A 80 7.81 13.13 -7.74
CA GLU A 80 9.12 13.80 -7.85
C GLU A 80 10.31 12.84 -7.84
N LEU A 81 10.08 11.56 -7.52
CA LEU A 81 11.09 10.49 -7.58
C LEU A 81 10.94 9.60 -8.82
N SER A 82 9.93 9.80 -9.67
CA SER A 82 9.72 9.00 -10.88
C SER A 82 10.74 9.36 -11.96
N ASP A 83 11.14 8.39 -12.80
CA ASP A 83 12.14 8.57 -13.87
C ASP A 83 11.66 9.46 -15.04
N ALA A 84 10.40 9.90 -15.05
CA ALA A 84 9.76 10.62 -16.14
C ALA A 84 10.03 12.14 -16.19
N GLY A 85 10.76 12.72 -15.21
CA GLY A 85 11.13 14.13 -15.19
C GLY A 85 12.64 14.35 -15.38
N SER A 86 13.07 15.52 -15.85
CA SER A 86 14.49 15.85 -16.01
C SER A 86 15.24 15.79 -14.66
N ALA A 87 16.45 15.24 -14.65
CA ALA A 87 17.22 14.95 -13.46
C ALA A 87 17.64 16.21 -12.64
N TRP A 88 17.44 17.41 -13.19
CA TRP A 88 17.91 18.68 -12.63
C TRP A 88 16.86 19.46 -11.82
N GLU A 89 15.57 19.08 -11.88
CA GLU A 89 14.47 19.86 -11.29
C GLU A 89 13.68 19.08 -10.21
N ARG A 90 14.27 18.04 -9.61
CA ARG A 90 13.54 17.18 -8.67
C ARG A 90 13.90 17.51 -7.23
N PRO A 91 12.96 18.06 -6.45
CA PRO A 91 13.18 18.34 -5.03
C PRO A 91 13.34 17.10 -4.15
N GLY A 92 13.21 15.89 -4.73
CA GLY A 92 13.35 14.65 -3.96
C GLY A 92 12.27 14.48 -2.90
N LEU A 93 12.69 14.10 -1.68
CA LEU A 93 11.78 13.99 -0.52
C LEU A 93 11.40 15.36 0.08
N GLU A 94 12.04 16.44 -0.36
CA GLU A 94 11.78 17.80 0.13
C GLU A 94 10.69 18.51 -0.70
N GLY A 95 10.29 17.94 -1.85
CA GLY A 95 9.19 18.48 -2.66
C GLY A 95 7.84 18.33 -1.98
N GLU A 96 6.92 19.26 -2.25
CA GLU A 96 5.60 19.34 -1.61
C GLU A 96 4.82 18.01 -1.67
N ARG A 97 4.87 17.29 -2.79
CA ARG A 97 4.15 16.01 -2.97
C ARG A 97 4.91 14.83 -2.39
N SER A 98 6.23 14.82 -2.48
CA SER A 98 7.07 13.79 -1.86
C SER A 98 7.16 14.01 -0.34
N GLY A 99 6.97 15.24 0.12
CA GLY A 99 6.89 15.60 1.54
C GLY A 99 5.73 14.93 2.27
N LEU A 100 4.67 14.50 1.57
CA LEU A 100 3.54 13.78 2.17
C LEU A 100 3.90 12.42 2.79
N VAL A 101 5.05 11.85 2.44
CA VAL A 101 5.58 10.67 3.14
C VAL A 101 5.87 10.95 4.61
N TRP A 102 6.23 12.20 4.96
CA TRP A 102 6.47 12.61 6.34
C TRP A 102 5.17 12.69 7.13
N GLU A 103 4.07 13.08 6.49
CA GLU A 103 2.73 13.02 7.09
C GLU A 103 2.31 11.56 7.37
N TYR A 104 2.64 10.64 6.45
CA TYR A 104 2.43 9.21 6.70
C TYR A 104 3.21 8.75 7.94
N LEU A 105 4.49 9.13 8.04
CA LEU A 105 5.34 8.78 9.19
C LEU A 105 4.87 9.42 10.50
N ARG A 106 4.31 10.63 10.45
CA ARG A 106 3.66 11.28 11.60
C ARG A 106 2.45 10.46 12.07
N VAL A 107 1.58 10.05 11.15
CA VAL A 107 0.41 9.22 11.48
C VAL A 107 0.84 7.86 12.06
N ILE A 108 1.91 7.24 11.55
CA ILE A 108 2.48 6.00 12.15
C ILE A 108 2.89 6.25 13.61
N GLU A 109 3.59 7.35 13.87
CA GLU A 109 4.07 7.70 15.21
C GLU A 109 2.93 7.94 16.20
N GLU A 110 1.85 8.58 15.75
CA GLU A 110 0.66 8.84 16.56
C GLU A 110 -0.19 7.58 16.79
N MET A 111 -0.45 6.80 15.73
CA MET A 111 -1.36 5.65 15.76
C MET A 111 -0.72 4.37 16.28
N LYS A 112 0.60 4.22 16.14
CA LYS A 112 1.41 3.06 16.54
C LYS A 112 0.83 1.72 16.07
N PRO A 113 0.55 1.55 14.76
CA PRO A 113 -0.03 0.32 14.23
C PRO A 113 0.93 -0.86 14.44
N LYS A 114 0.38 -2.08 14.58
CA LYS A 114 1.16 -3.31 14.68
C LYS A 114 1.92 -3.61 13.38
N TYR A 115 1.31 -3.31 12.23
CA TYR A 115 1.92 -3.47 10.91
C TYR A 115 1.78 -2.20 10.09
N VAL A 116 2.81 -1.88 9.33
CA VAL A 116 2.81 -0.79 8.34
C VAL A 116 3.11 -1.37 6.97
N VAL A 117 2.33 -0.98 5.97
CA VAL A 117 2.54 -1.33 4.56
C VAL A 117 2.59 -0.05 3.74
N MET A 118 3.79 0.38 3.37
CA MET A 118 3.98 1.53 2.48
C MET A 118 4.30 1.04 1.07
N GLU A 119 3.58 1.55 0.08
CA GLU A 119 3.78 1.19 -1.32
C GLU A 119 4.39 2.34 -2.10
N ASN A 120 5.18 2.01 -3.12
CA ASN A 120 5.66 2.96 -4.10
C ASN A 120 5.95 2.29 -5.45
N VAL A 121 6.07 3.11 -6.51
CA VAL A 121 6.54 2.63 -7.81
C VAL A 121 7.98 2.14 -7.70
N ASP A 122 8.32 1.08 -8.44
CA ASP A 122 9.71 0.59 -8.54
C ASP A 122 10.59 1.59 -9.33
N GLY A 123 11.91 1.39 -9.33
CA GLY A 123 12.87 2.24 -10.02
C GLY A 123 13.61 3.19 -9.07
N ALA A 124 13.45 4.50 -9.25
CA ALA A 124 14.15 5.51 -8.42
C ALA A 124 13.79 5.41 -6.92
N ALA A 125 12.56 4.97 -6.60
CA ALA A 125 12.13 4.76 -5.23
C ALA A 125 13.02 3.76 -4.48
N TRP A 126 13.49 2.69 -5.14
CA TRP A 126 14.37 1.73 -4.51
C TRP A 126 15.67 2.33 -4.00
N LYS A 127 16.24 3.30 -4.74
CA LYS A 127 17.54 3.89 -4.40
C LYS A 127 17.46 5.03 -3.39
N ARG A 128 16.36 5.76 -3.36
CA ARG A 128 16.23 6.99 -2.56
C ARG A 128 15.16 6.87 -1.47
N TRP A 129 13.95 6.51 -1.85
CA TRP A 129 12.82 6.45 -0.93
C TRP A 129 12.98 5.34 0.10
N VAL A 130 13.37 4.13 -0.33
CA VAL A 130 13.51 2.98 0.59
C VAL A 130 14.52 3.24 1.72
N PRO A 131 15.78 3.70 1.47
CA PRO A 131 16.71 3.97 2.56
C PRO A 131 16.22 5.06 3.51
N SER A 132 15.65 6.15 2.99
CA SER A 132 15.17 7.27 3.80
C SER A 132 14.00 6.88 4.69
N VAL A 133 12.99 6.20 4.13
CA VAL A 133 11.81 5.79 4.89
C VAL A 133 12.15 4.68 5.89
N ARG A 134 13.03 3.74 5.53
CA ARG A 134 13.51 2.73 6.48
C ARG A 134 14.24 3.35 7.67
N GLY A 135 15.10 4.34 7.43
CA GLY A 135 15.76 5.09 8.49
C GLY A 135 14.76 5.79 9.41
N ALA A 136 13.77 6.45 8.83
CA ALA A 136 12.72 7.15 9.57
C ALA A 136 11.80 6.19 10.36
N LEU A 137 11.50 5.01 9.83
CA LEU A 137 10.77 3.96 10.56
C LEU A 137 11.62 3.39 11.71
N HIS A 138 12.91 3.18 11.47
CA HIS A 138 13.84 2.68 12.50
C HIS A 138 13.89 3.62 13.70
N THR A 139 14.02 4.94 13.49
CA THR A 139 14.03 5.93 14.58
C THR A 139 12.70 5.96 15.36
N ARG A 140 11.60 5.49 14.76
CA ARG A 140 10.26 5.34 15.38
C ARG A 140 10.02 3.97 16.01
N GLY A 141 11.06 3.13 16.11
CA GLY A 141 10.97 1.83 16.76
C GLY A 141 10.42 0.71 15.87
N TYR A 142 10.44 0.86 14.54
CA TYR A 142 9.98 -0.16 13.58
C TYR A 142 11.15 -0.82 12.85
N ALA A 143 11.16 -2.15 12.84
CA ALA A 143 11.93 -2.93 11.88
C ALA A 143 11.17 -2.97 10.54
N SER A 144 11.87 -2.87 9.42
CA SER A 144 11.24 -2.86 8.11
C SER A 144 12.03 -3.61 7.05
N VAL A 145 11.32 -4.17 6.07
CA VAL A 145 11.89 -4.87 4.92
C VAL A 145 11.26 -4.36 3.63
N PRO A 146 12.08 -4.02 2.60
CA PRO A 146 11.58 -3.69 1.28
C PRO A 146 11.38 -4.96 0.45
N LEU A 147 10.22 -5.08 -0.17
CA LEU A 147 9.81 -6.20 -1.00
C LEU A 147 9.43 -5.70 -2.38
N ARG A 148 9.93 -6.35 -3.43
CA ARG A 148 9.56 -6.04 -4.81
C ARG A 148 8.61 -7.10 -5.32
N LEU A 149 7.43 -6.66 -5.79
CA LEU A 149 6.45 -7.51 -6.46
C LEU A 149 6.05 -6.90 -7.79
N ARG A 150 5.90 -7.77 -8.79
CA ARG A 150 5.43 -7.38 -10.12
C ARG A 150 4.02 -7.93 -10.32
N ALA A 151 3.19 -7.20 -11.03
CA ALA A 151 1.86 -7.68 -11.39
C ALA A 151 1.90 -9.03 -12.15
N CYS A 152 2.91 -9.25 -12.99
CA CYS A 152 3.10 -10.52 -13.69
C CYS A 152 3.44 -11.68 -12.75
N ASP A 153 3.98 -11.46 -11.55
CA ASP A 153 4.25 -12.51 -10.58
C ASP A 153 2.95 -13.16 -10.08
N VAL A 154 1.86 -12.38 -10.05
CA VAL A 154 0.51 -12.85 -9.70
C VAL A 154 -0.38 -13.11 -10.92
N GLY A 155 0.21 -13.21 -12.12
CA GLY A 155 -0.47 -13.62 -13.35
C GLY A 155 -0.92 -12.50 -14.27
N ALA A 156 -0.75 -11.21 -13.92
CA ALA A 156 -1.16 -10.10 -14.78
C ALA A 156 -0.37 -10.08 -16.11
N PRO A 157 -0.99 -9.65 -17.23
CA PRO A 157 -0.35 -9.60 -18.54
C PRO A 157 0.56 -8.36 -18.75
N PHE A 158 0.99 -7.72 -17.66
CA PHE A 158 1.88 -6.57 -17.66
C PHE A 158 2.82 -6.62 -16.45
N LYS A 159 3.95 -5.92 -16.57
CA LYS A 159 5.00 -5.98 -15.54
C LYS A 159 4.56 -5.35 -14.22
N GLY A 160 4.09 -4.11 -14.22
CA GLY A 160 3.53 -3.38 -13.07
C GLY A 160 4.33 -3.54 -11.78
N SER A 161 5.64 -3.22 -11.81
CA SER A 161 6.52 -3.42 -10.67
C SER A 161 6.26 -2.41 -9.56
N ARG A 162 6.16 -2.87 -8.32
CA ARG A 162 5.95 -2.08 -7.10
C ARG A 162 6.91 -2.49 -6.01
N VAL A 163 7.26 -1.53 -5.17
CA VAL A 163 8.00 -1.74 -3.92
C VAL A 163 7.04 -1.62 -2.77
N PHE A 164 7.03 -2.63 -1.91
CA PHE A 164 6.30 -2.61 -0.65
C PHE A 164 7.30 -2.57 0.49
N LEU A 165 7.13 -1.64 1.41
CA LEU A 165 7.89 -1.60 2.65
C LEU A 165 6.98 -2.10 3.76
N VAL A 166 7.26 -3.30 4.26
CA VAL A 166 6.53 -3.90 5.38
C VAL A 166 7.30 -3.66 6.65
N ALA A 167 6.64 -3.11 7.67
CA ALA A 167 7.26 -2.81 8.95
C ALA A 167 6.40 -3.28 10.14
N THR A 168 7.07 -3.56 11.26
CA THR A 168 6.49 -3.97 12.54
C THR A 168 7.40 -3.48 13.67
N PRO A 169 6.90 -3.28 14.92
CA PRO A 169 7.74 -2.87 16.04
C PRO A 169 8.97 -3.76 16.24
N HIS A 170 10.12 -3.15 16.56
CA HIS A 170 11.41 -3.85 16.68
C HIS A 170 11.39 -5.06 17.60
N ARG A 171 10.74 -4.93 18.78
CA ARG A 171 10.74 -5.97 19.81
C ARG A 171 10.05 -7.25 19.37
N GLU A 172 9.06 -7.12 18.48
CA GLU A 172 8.15 -8.21 18.13
C GLU A 172 8.43 -8.81 16.75
N GLY A 173 9.05 -8.09 15.83
CA GLY A 173 9.01 -8.46 14.43
C GLY A 173 10.33 -8.63 13.70
N GLN A 174 11.46 -8.21 14.24
CA GLN A 174 12.72 -8.22 13.49
C GLN A 174 13.15 -9.63 13.06
N SER A 175 13.07 -10.62 13.96
CA SER A 175 13.41 -12.02 13.65
C SER A 175 12.42 -12.64 12.67
N ALA A 176 11.12 -12.37 12.85
CA ALA A 176 10.08 -12.85 11.96
C ALA A 176 10.21 -12.24 10.54
N LEU A 177 10.48 -10.95 10.43
CA LEU A 177 10.78 -10.30 9.14
C LEU A 177 11.99 -10.95 8.46
N ALA A 178 13.08 -11.19 9.18
CA ALA A 178 14.27 -11.84 8.65
C ALA A 178 14.00 -13.28 8.19
N LYS A 179 13.09 -14.00 8.86
CA LYS A 179 12.69 -15.36 8.54
C LYS A 179 11.81 -15.43 7.30
N TYR A 180 10.77 -14.58 7.21
CA TYR A 180 9.71 -14.72 6.21
C TYR A 180 9.82 -13.77 5.02
N ALA A 181 10.54 -12.66 5.14
CA ALA A 181 10.70 -11.72 4.04
C ALA A 181 11.81 -12.13 3.05
N LYS A 182 11.85 -13.41 2.69
CA LYS A 182 12.78 -13.99 1.72
C LYS A 182 12.15 -14.05 0.34
N VAL A 183 12.97 -13.98 -0.69
CA VAL A 183 12.51 -14.01 -2.10
C VAL A 183 11.72 -15.29 -2.38
N GLU A 184 12.20 -16.43 -1.88
CA GLU A 184 11.56 -17.74 -2.05
C GLU A 184 10.15 -17.76 -1.46
N VAL A 185 9.99 -17.26 -0.23
CA VAL A 185 8.69 -17.17 0.44
C VAL A 185 7.73 -16.27 -0.33
N LEU A 186 8.21 -15.10 -0.78
CA LEU A 186 7.40 -14.20 -1.59
C LEU A 186 6.98 -14.83 -2.91
N GLN A 187 7.86 -15.59 -3.56
CA GLN A 187 7.55 -16.28 -4.81
C GLN A 187 6.49 -17.37 -4.60
N GLU A 188 6.58 -18.14 -3.52
CA GLU A 188 5.57 -19.13 -3.16
C GLU A 188 4.20 -18.48 -2.90
N LEU A 189 4.18 -17.38 -2.13
CA LEU A 189 2.96 -16.62 -1.86
C LEU A 189 2.38 -16.01 -3.14
N ALA A 190 3.22 -15.48 -4.03
CA ALA A 190 2.79 -14.93 -5.31
C ALA A 190 2.18 -16.01 -6.20
N ASN A 191 2.80 -17.19 -6.29
CA ASN A 191 2.27 -18.33 -7.03
C ASN A 191 0.93 -18.79 -6.47
N ALA A 192 0.78 -18.85 -5.14
CA ALA A 192 -0.48 -19.21 -4.48
C ALA A 192 -1.60 -18.16 -4.69
N CYS A 193 -1.24 -16.91 -4.97
CA CYS A 193 -2.18 -15.84 -5.29
C CYS A 193 -2.42 -15.66 -6.79
N ARG A 194 -1.71 -16.41 -7.64
CA ARG A 194 -1.76 -16.26 -9.09
C ARG A 194 -3.15 -16.56 -9.64
N GLN A 195 -3.60 -15.72 -10.57
CA GLN A 195 -4.88 -15.89 -11.27
C GLN A 195 -4.69 -15.72 -12.78
N ASP A 196 -5.58 -16.32 -13.56
CA ASP A 196 -5.67 -16.07 -14.99
C ASP A 196 -6.36 -14.73 -15.26
N TRP A 197 -5.62 -13.84 -15.90
CA TRP A 197 -6.09 -12.51 -16.22
C TRP A 197 -6.62 -12.48 -17.65
N ARG A 198 -7.89 -12.11 -17.79
CA ARG A 198 -8.44 -11.70 -19.08
C ARG A 198 -8.29 -10.19 -19.19
N ARG A 199 -7.65 -9.73 -20.25
CA ARG A 199 -7.50 -8.29 -20.51
C ARG A 199 -8.87 -7.74 -20.99
N PRO A 200 -9.58 -6.93 -20.18
CA PRO A 200 -10.82 -6.32 -20.65
C PRO A 200 -10.50 -5.28 -21.71
N SER A 201 -11.46 -5.04 -22.64
CA SER A 201 -11.31 -3.99 -23.64
C SER A 201 -11.29 -2.59 -22.99
N PRO A 202 -10.66 -1.58 -23.61
CA PRO A 202 -10.71 -0.20 -23.12
C PRO A 202 -12.15 0.32 -22.93
N HIS A 203 -13.08 -0.11 -23.76
CA HIS A 203 -14.51 0.22 -23.63
C HIS A 203 -15.13 -0.39 -22.36
N ALA A 204 -14.85 -1.65 -22.08
CA ALA A 204 -15.32 -2.32 -20.86
C ALA A 204 -14.76 -1.70 -19.57
N LEU A 205 -13.55 -1.11 -19.64
CA LEU A 205 -12.96 -0.35 -18.54
C LEU A 205 -13.45 1.10 -18.47
N GLY A 206 -14.30 1.54 -19.41
CA GLY A 206 -14.72 2.94 -19.50
C GLY A 206 -13.59 3.89 -19.84
N MET A 207 -12.56 3.43 -20.54
CA MET A 207 -11.38 4.23 -20.94
C MET A 207 -11.35 4.57 -22.44
N ALA A 208 -12.38 4.17 -23.19
CA ALA A 208 -12.50 4.57 -24.59
C ALA A 208 -12.85 6.07 -24.72
N ASP A 209 -12.55 6.65 -25.89
CA ASP A 209 -12.88 8.05 -26.17
C ASP A 209 -14.40 8.29 -26.10
N GLY A 210 -14.78 9.48 -25.63
CA GLY A 210 -16.19 9.86 -25.49
C GLY A 210 -16.88 9.35 -24.22
N ILE A 211 -16.25 8.50 -23.39
CA ILE A 211 -16.83 8.06 -22.12
C ILE A 211 -16.57 9.11 -21.03
N PRO A 212 -17.60 9.54 -20.27
CA PRO A 212 -17.43 10.47 -19.15
C PRO A 212 -16.39 10.02 -18.14
N HIS A 213 -15.64 10.95 -17.58
CA HIS A 213 -14.59 10.68 -16.59
C HIS A 213 -13.45 9.76 -17.07
N ARG A 214 -13.23 9.65 -18.38
CA ARG A 214 -12.17 8.83 -18.96
C ARG A 214 -10.80 9.12 -18.34
N MET A 215 -10.41 10.39 -18.26
CA MET A 215 -9.10 10.80 -17.73
C MET A 215 -8.95 10.48 -16.24
N ASP A 216 -10.00 10.62 -15.45
CA ASP A 216 -9.99 10.25 -14.04
C ASP A 216 -9.78 8.74 -13.86
N ARG A 217 -10.46 7.92 -14.68
CA ARG A 217 -10.27 6.46 -14.69
C ARG A 217 -8.86 6.07 -15.11
N VAL A 218 -8.33 6.66 -16.16
CA VAL A 218 -6.96 6.38 -16.64
C VAL A 218 -5.93 6.72 -15.55
N ARG A 219 -6.05 7.88 -14.90
CA ARG A 219 -5.18 8.28 -13.81
C ARG A 219 -5.32 7.36 -12.59
N LEU A 220 -6.55 7.06 -12.18
CA LEU A 220 -6.82 6.20 -11.04
C LEU A 220 -6.26 4.79 -11.26
N MET A 221 -6.53 4.19 -12.43
CA MET A 221 -6.03 2.85 -12.79
C MET A 221 -4.50 2.82 -12.97
N GLY A 222 -3.90 3.88 -13.52
CA GLY A 222 -2.45 3.98 -13.71
C GLY A 222 -1.67 4.02 -12.40
N ASN A 223 -2.27 4.59 -11.36
CA ASN A 223 -1.67 4.69 -10.02
C ASN A 223 -2.11 3.55 -9.09
N ALA A 224 -3.11 2.75 -9.49
CA ALA A 224 -3.65 1.71 -8.63
C ALA A 224 -2.63 0.60 -8.33
N VAL A 225 -2.65 0.14 -7.10
CA VAL A 225 -1.99 -1.10 -6.71
C VAL A 225 -2.82 -2.28 -7.20
N VAL A 226 -2.15 -3.30 -7.74
CA VAL A 226 -2.81 -4.56 -8.11
C VAL A 226 -3.22 -5.31 -6.83
N PRO A 227 -4.51 -5.56 -6.58
CA PRO A 227 -4.97 -6.16 -5.32
C PRO A 227 -4.32 -7.51 -5.02
N LEU A 228 -4.02 -8.32 -6.02
CA LEU A 228 -3.32 -9.60 -5.83
C LEU A 228 -1.89 -9.42 -5.29
N CYS A 229 -1.18 -8.35 -5.66
CA CYS A 229 0.12 -8.03 -5.04
C CYS A 229 -0.06 -7.68 -3.56
N ALA A 230 -1.06 -6.85 -3.23
CA ALA A 230 -1.40 -6.54 -1.85
C ALA A 230 -1.86 -7.78 -1.06
N LYS A 231 -2.55 -8.73 -1.70
CA LYS A 231 -2.90 -10.03 -1.11
C LYS A 231 -1.68 -10.85 -0.72
N VAL A 232 -0.63 -10.84 -1.54
CA VAL A 232 0.66 -11.48 -1.19
C VAL A 232 1.25 -10.87 0.08
N ILE A 233 1.26 -9.54 0.18
CA ILE A 233 1.71 -8.82 1.38
C ILE A 233 0.82 -9.16 2.60
N GLY A 234 -0.49 -9.24 2.42
CA GLY A 234 -1.42 -9.65 3.49
C GLY A 234 -1.14 -11.07 4.00
N LYS A 235 -0.85 -12.02 3.11
CA LYS A 235 -0.44 -13.38 3.51
C LYS A 235 0.86 -13.37 4.31
N LEU A 236 1.82 -12.55 3.92
CA LEU A 236 3.06 -12.36 4.68
C LEU A 236 2.77 -11.80 6.09
N ILE A 237 1.91 -10.77 6.21
CA ILE A 237 1.50 -10.21 7.51
C ILE A 237 0.91 -11.30 8.41
N LEU A 238 0.03 -12.15 7.89
CA LEU A 238 -0.56 -13.25 8.66
C LEU A 238 0.48 -14.29 9.12
N MET A 239 1.53 -14.52 8.33
CA MET A 239 2.65 -15.39 8.75
C MET A 239 3.46 -14.73 9.87
N LEU A 240 3.75 -13.43 9.75
CA LEU A 240 4.43 -12.66 10.78
C LEU A 240 3.62 -12.64 12.08
N ASP A 241 2.33 -12.44 11.99
CA ASP A 241 1.43 -12.38 13.15
C ASP A 241 1.39 -13.70 13.92
N ARG A 242 1.28 -14.81 13.22
CA ARG A 242 1.34 -16.15 13.82
C ARG A 242 2.67 -16.46 14.52
N GLU A 243 3.77 -15.96 13.98
CA GLU A 243 5.10 -16.19 14.59
C GLU A 243 5.25 -15.39 15.88
N GLN A 244 4.65 -14.20 15.96
CA GLN A 244 4.69 -13.34 17.15
C GLN A 244 3.77 -13.85 18.30
N GLN A 245 2.81 -14.72 18.01
CA GLN A 245 1.89 -15.32 18.98
C GLN A 245 2.45 -16.61 19.62
N LYS A 246 3.60 -17.11 19.14
CA LYS A 246 4.31 -18.27 19.68
C LYS A 246 5.25 -17.89 20.80
#